data_0970e84a11b81b1ea1384ac09485a237
#
_entry.id   0970e84a11b81b1ea1384ac09485a237
#
_cell.length_a   1.000
_cell.length_b   1.000
_cell.length_c   1.000
_cell.angle_alpha   90.00
_cell.angle_beta   90.00
_cell.angle_gamma   90.00
#
_symmetry.space_group_name_H-M   'P 1'
#
loop_
_entity.id
_entity.type
_entity.pdbx_description
1 polymer ?
#
loop_
_entity_poly.entity_id
_entity_poly.type
_entity_poly.pdbx_seq_one_letter_code
_entity_poly.pdbx_strand_id
1 'polypeptide(L)'
;MSGAGPQAPDVFLLQGSRGALYAAYFPPAPGVTSRGDVLYCPPFAEEMNRCRAMASLQARALSALGVGTLIVDPYGTGDSAGEFVEGTWEQWREDLAAGIQWLRQHGRGCIGLWGVRLGAVMAAELAVRDGAIPNLLLWQPVLNGKQFYTQFLRIRIAAELEQADGIKSTDELRKLSAAGQPVEVSG
;
A
#
# COMPACT_ATOMS: atom_id res chain seq x y z
N MET A 1 -14.92 -34.65 2.89
CA MET A 1 -14.76 -33.25 3.39
C MET A 1 -14.63 -32.35 2.15
N SER A 2 -15.73 -31.72 1.75
CA SER A 2 -15.76 -30.81 0.60
C SER A 2 -15.05 -29.53 1.05
N GLY A 3 -13.80 -29.36 0.63
CA GLY A 3 -13.06 -28.12 0.84
C GLY A 3 -13.68 -27.05 -0.05
N ALA A 4 -14.43 -26.12 0.53
CA ALA A 4 -14.79 -24.90 -0.18
C ALA A 4 -13.48 -24.25 -0.66
N GLY A 5 -13.36 -24.02 -1.96
CA GLY A 5 -12.20 -23.32 -2.53
C GLY A 5 -12.04 -21.95 -1.88
N PRO A 6 -10.88 -21.29 -2.04
CA PRO A 6 -10.64 -20.00 -1.46
C PRO A 6 -11.72 -19.03 -1.92
N GLN A 7 -12.39 -18.37 -0.97
CA GLN A 7 -13.43 -17.38 -1.24
C GLN A 7 -12.82 -16.21 -2.06
N ALA A 8 -13.54 -15.76 -3.09
CA ALA A 8 -13.17 -14.56 -3.82
C ALA A 8 -13.25 -13.34 -2.88
N PRO A 9 -12.41 -12.33 -3.06
CA PRO A 9 -12.53 -11.10 -2.30
C PRO A 9 -13.79 -10.33 -2.73
N ASP A 10 -14.36 -9.59 -1.79
CA ASP A 10 -15.38 -8.60 -2.07
C ASP A 10 -14.68 -7.34 -2.60
N VAL A 11 -14.96 -6.97 -3.85
CA VAL A 11 -14.37 -5.80 -4.51
C VAL A 11 -15.38 -4.68 -4.56
N PHE A 12 -14.98 -3.48 -4.15
CA PHE A 12 -15.85 -2.31 -4.11
C PHE A 12 -15.05 -1.00 -4.22
N LEU A 13 -15.75 0.10 -4.37
CA LEU A 13 -15.15 1.44 -4.31
C LEU A 13 -15.38 2.03 -2.93
N LEU A 14 -14.28 2.32 -2.23
CA LEU A 14 -14.28 3.04 -0.97
C LEU A 14 -14.24 4.55 -1.25
N GLN A 15 -15.02 5.33 -0.53
CA GLN A 15 -14.98 6.79 -0.67
C GLN A 15 -13.72 7.34 0.04
N GLY A 16 -12.78 7.83 -0.74
CA GLY A 16 -11.64 8.62 -0.28
C GLY A 16 -11.96 10.12 -0.25
N SER A 17 -11.04 10.94 0.27
CA SER A 17 -11.23 12.38 0.37
C SER A 17 -11.16 13.10 -0.98
N ARG A 18 -10.43 12.55 -1.97
CA ARG A 18 -10.27 13.13 -3.32
C ARG A 18 -10.92 12.33 -4.43
N GLY A 19 -11.46 11.16 -4.14
CA GLY A 19 -12.09 10.31 -5.14
C GLY A 19 -12.35 8.89 -4.65
N ALA A 20 -12.85 8.05 -5.56
CA ALA A 20 -13.11 6.66 -5.27
C ALA A 20 -11.80 5.85 -5.21
N LEU A 21 -11.66 5.02 -4.19
CA LEU A 21 -10.52 4.16 -3.99
C LEU A 21 -10.92 2.71 -4.28
N TYR A 22 -10.14 2.01 -5.08
CA TYR A 22 -10.32 0.58 -5.26
C TYR A 22 -10.01 -0.14 -3.94
N ALA A 23 -10.93 -1.02 -3.54
CA ALA A 23 -10.79 -1.80 -2.33
C ALA A 23 -11.15 -3.26 -2.58
N ALA A 24 -10.36 -4.17 -2.01
CA ALA A 24 -10.61 -5.61 -2.05
C ALA A 24 -10.56 -6.17 -0.62
N TYR A 25 -11.70 -6.64 -0.13
CA TYR A 25 -11.81 -7.24 1.19
C TYR A 25 -11.84 -8.77 1.09
N PHE A 26 -10.91 -9.40 1.76
CA PHE A 26 -10.82 -10.85 1.93
C PHE A 26 -11.42 -11.21 3.30
N PRO A 27 -12.66 -11.69 3.38
CA PRO A 27 -13.28 -12.01 4.66
C PRO A 27 -12.64 -13.25 5.29
N PRO A 28 -12.81 -13.46 6.61
CA PRO A 28 -12.49 -14.73 7.25
C PRO A 28 -13.21 -15.89 6.56
N ALA A 29 -12.52 -17.02 6.42
CA ALA A 29 -13.06 -18.18 5.73
C ALA A 29 -14.36 -18.68 6.40
N PRO A 30 -15.35 -19.19 5.62
CA PRO A 30 -16.59 -19.72 6.16
C PRO A 30 -16.34 -20.83 7.19
N GLY A 31 -17.03 -20.77 8.32
CA GLY A 31 -16.90 -21.75 9.40
C GLY A 31 -15.67 -21.57 10.29
N VAL A 32 -14.83 -20.56 10.04
CA VAL A 32 -13.70 -20.20 10.90
C VAL A 32 -14.11 -19.05 11.82
N THR A 33 -13.77 -19.16 13.10
CA THR A 33 -14.02 -18.08 14.06
C THR A 33 -13.22 -16.85 13.68
N SER A 34 -13.92 -15.73 13.46
CA SER A 34 -13.26 -14.46 13.15
C SER A 34 -12.44 -13.96 14.34
N ARG A 35 -11.22 -13.49 14.05
CA ARG A 35 -10.30 -12.88 15.01
C ARG A 35 -10.18 -11.37 14.85
N GLY A 36 -10.84 -10.79 13.85
CA GLY A 36 -10.75 -9.40 13.46
C GLY A 36 -10.11 -9.23 12.09
N ASP A 37 -9.85 -7.99 11.71
CA ASP A 37 -9.39 -7.66 10.37
C ASP A 37 -8.09 -6.84 10.39
N VAL A 38 -7.30 -6.95 9.34
CA VAL A 38 -6.09 -6.14 9.13
C VAL A 38 -6.23 -5.30 7.87
N LEU A 39 -5.65 -4.10 7.89
CA LEU A 39 -5.47 -3.28 6.70
C LEU A 39 -4.08 -3.52 6.13
N TYR A 40 -4.00 -3.81 4.85
CA TYR A 40 -2.75 -3.85 4.10
C TYR A 40 -2.33 -2.44 3.67
N CYS A 41 -1.11 -2.02 4.01
CA CYS A 41 -0.48 -0.78 3.57
C CYS A 41 0.54 -1.13 2.48
N PRO A 42 0.25 -0.80 1.21
CA PRO A 42 1.06 -1.24 0.07
C PRO A 42 2.42 -0.56 0.02
N PRO A 43 3.41 -1.17 -0.64
CA PRO A 43 4.66 -0.51 -0.96
C PRO A 43 4.45 0.56 -2.05
N PHE A 44 5.50 1.35 -2.31
CA PHE A 44 5.47 2.51 -3.16
C PHE A 44 5.63 2.15 -4.65
N ALA A 45 4.88 2.83 -5.52
CA ALA A 45 5.04 2.80 -6.97
C ALA A 45 5.08 1.37 -7.56
N GLU A 46 6.05 1.05 -8.41
CA GLU A 46 6.22 -0.24 -9.06
C GLU A 46 6.29 -1.44 -8.08
N GLU A 47 6.79 -1.23 -6.86
CA GLU A 47 6.81 -2.28 -5.84
C GLU A 47 5.38 -2.73 -5.49
N MET A 48 4.38 -1.83 -5.55
CA MET A 48 2.98 -2.16 -5.28
C MET A 48 2.46 -3.20 -6.27
N ASN A 49 2.68 -2.99 -7.57
CA ASN A 49 2.24 -3.91 -8.62
C ASN A 49 2.91 -5.29 -8.47
N ARG A 50 4.21 -5.30 -8.19
CA ARG A 50 4.99 -6.53 -7.99
C ARG A 50 4.54 -7.31 -6.74
N CYS A 51 4.07 -6.63 -5.71
CA CYS A 51 3.63 -7.24 -4.46
C CYS A 51 2.15 -7.66 -4.48
N ARG A 52 1.34 -7.26 -5.48
CA ARG A 52 -0.12 -7.50 -5.51
C ARG A 52 -0.49 -8.98 -5.40
N ALA A 53 0.18 -9.85 -6.15
CA ALA A 53 -0.07 -11.29 -6.09
C ALA A 53 0.29 -11.88 -4.72
N MET A 54 1.43 -11.47 -4.15
CA MET A 54 1.86 -11.88 -2.81
C MET A 54 0.87 -11.40 -1.74
N ALA A 55 0.41 -10.15 -1.81
CA ALA A 55 -0.57 -9.60 -0.89
C ALA A 55 -1.88 -10.40 -0.92
N SER A 56 -2.38 -10.73 -2.13
CA SER A 56 -3.58 -11.55 -2.30
C SER A 56 -3.41 -12.97 -1.74
N LEU A 57 -2.25 -13.60 -1.95
CA LEU A 57 -1.96 -14.93 -1.39
C LEU A 57 -1.92 -14.90 0.14
N GLN A 58 -1.25 -13.89 0.72
CA GLN A 58 -1.18 -13.73 2.17
C GLN A 58 -2.56 -13.41 2.77
N ALA A 59 -3.37 -12.57 2.12
CA ALA A 59 -4.72 -12.28 2.55
C ALA A 59 -5.58 -13.55 2.61
N ARG A 60 -5.47 -14.45 1.62
CA ARG A 60 -6.15 -15.76 1.62
C ARG A 60 -5.64 -16.66 2.76
N ALA A 61 -4.34 -16.66 3.04
CA ALA A 61 -3.78 -17.42 4.16
C ALA A 61 -4.29 -16.89 5.51
N LEU A 62 -4.38 -15.58 5.68
CA LEU A 62 -4.96 -14.94 6.86
C LEU A 62 -6.46 -15.26 6.99
N SER A 63 -7.22 -15.21 5.89
CA SER A 63 -8.63 -15.61 5.84
C SER A 63 -8.85 -17.03 6.38
N ALA A 64 -8.00 -17.98 6.00
CA ALA A 64 -8.06 -19.37 6.49
C ALA A 64 -7.79 -19.48 8.01
N LEU A 65 -7.13 -18.49 8.61
CA LEU A 65 -6.85 -18.39 10.04
C LEU A 65 -7.89 -17.54 10.80
N GLY A 66 -8.94 -17.08 10.13
CA GLY A 66 -9.99 -16.27 10.71
C GLY A 66 -9.66 -14.76 10.78
N VAL A 67 -8.64 -14.29 10.07
CA VAL A 67 -8.29 -12.88 9.99
C VAL A 67 -8.68 -12.34 8.61
N GLY A 68 -9.60 -11.37 8.58
CA GLY A 68 -9.94 -10.66 7.36
C GLY A 68 -8.81 -9.70 6.94
N THR A 69 -8.76 -9.36 5.66
CA THR A 69 -7.76 -8.43 5.13
C THR A 69 -8.41 -7.46 4.15
N LEU A 70 -8.27 -6.17 4.40
CA LEU A 70 -8.62 -5.12 3.45
C LEU A 70 -7.37 -4.65 2.72
N ILE A 71 -7.42 -4.67 1.41
CA ILE A 71 -6.42 -4.07 0.51
C ILE A 71 -7.07 -2.83 -0.11
N VAL A 72 -6.42 -1.68 0.01
CA VAL A 72 -6.87 -0.43 -0.60
C VAL A 72 -5.74 0.08 -1.49
N ASP A 73 -6.08 0.44 -2.71
CA ASP A 73 -5.19 1.21 -3.57
C ASP A 73 -5.34 2.70 -3.20
N PRO A 74 -4.29 3.39 -2.72
CA PRO A 74 -4.36 4.82 -2.43
C PRO A 74 -4.63 5.64 -3.69
N TYR A 75 -5.10 6.88 -3.53
CA TYR A 75 -5.38 7.81 -4.62
C TYR A 75 -4.22 7.93 -5.62
N GLY A 76 -4.53 7.88 -6.90
CA GLY A 76 -3.55 7.91 -7.98
C GLY A 76 -2.74 6.64 -8.16
N THR A 77 -3.13 5.53 -7.50
CA THR A 77 -2.46 4.23 -7.66
C THR A 77 -3.43 3.13 -8.07
N GLY A 78 -2.95 2.12 -8.75
CA GLY A 78 -3.74 0.95 -9.15
C GLY A 78 -5.00 1.31 -9.90
N ASP A 79 -6.15 0.86 -9.39
CA ASP A 79 -7.47 1.08 -9.96
C ASP A 79 -8.26 2.20 -9.23
N SER A 80 -7.61 2.99 -8.37
CA SER A 80 -8.18 4.14 -7.69
C SER A 80 -8.21 5.38 -8.58
N ALA A 81 -9.07 6.35 -8.22
CA ALA A 81 -9.17 7.63 -8.93
C ALA A 81 -7.87 8.45 -8.85
N GLY A 82 -7.68 9.34 -9.82
CA GLY A 82 -6.58 10.28 -9.87
C GLY A 82 -5.33 9.75 -10.55
N GLU A 83 -4.34 10.63 -10.70
CA GLU A 83 -3.07 10.32 -11.30
C GLU A 83 -1.99 10.21 -10.22
N PHE A 84 -1.00 9.33 -10.42
CA PHE A 84 0.07 9.07 -9.44
C PHE A 84 0.82 10.35 -9.04
N VAL A 85 1.03 11.27 -9.98
CA VAL A 85 1.69 12.57 -9.76
C VAL A 85 0.94 13.49 -8.81
N GLU A 86 -0.37 13.29 -8.65
CA GLU A 86 -1.22 14.07 -7.75
C GLU A 86 -1.23 13.51 -6.31
N GLY A 87 -0.76 12.26 -6.13
CA GLY A 87 -0.69 11.59 -4.84
C GLY A 87 0.34 12.23 -3.92
N THR A 88 -0.02 12.41 -2.66
CA THR A 88 0.90 12.86 -1.61
C THR A 88 0.91 11.87 -0.47
N TRP A 89 1.96 11.95 0.37
CA TRP A 89 2.06 11.12 1.57
C TRP A 89 0.87 11.31 2.51
N GLU A 90 0.43 12.56 2.69
CA GLU A 90 -0.74 12.93 3.49
C GLU A 90 -2.00 12.33 2.93
N GLN A 91 -2.21 12.44 1.61
CA GLN A 91 -3.38 11.89 0.93
C GLN A 91 -3.46 10.38 1.11
N TRP A 92 -2.38 9.66 0.85
CA TRP A 92 -2.33 8.21 1.00
C TRP A 92 -2.56 7.76 2.44
N ARG A 93 -2.08 8.54 3.42
CA ARG A 93 -2.37 8.29 4.82
C ARG A 93 -3.86 8.45 5.14
N GLU A 94 -4.51 9.48 4.60
CA GLU A 94 -5.95 9.70 4.75
C GLU A 94 -6.75 8.56 4.10
N ASP A 95 -6.37 8.12 2.92
CA ASP A 95 -7.01 7.00 2.20
C ASP A 95 -6.93 5.69 2.99
N LEU A 96 -5.76 5.38 3.55
CA LEU A 96 -5.60 4.20 4.39
C LEU A 96 -6.34 4.35 5.73
N ALA A 97 -6.42 5.56 6.29
CA ALA A 97 -7.26 5.83 7.47
C ALA A 97 -8.75 5.60 7.17
N ALA A 98 -9.23 5.94 5.98
CA ALA A 98 -10.57 5.60 5.54
C ALA A 98 -10.80 4.08 5.48
N GLY A 99 -9.79 3.31 5.06
CA GLY A 99 -9.80 1.84 5.12
C GLY A 99 -9.92 1.31 6.55
N ILE A 100 -9.21 1.89 7.53
CA ILE A 100 -9.35 1.54 8.96
C ILE A 100 -10.78 1.79 9.43
N GLN A 101 -11.36 2.95 9.08
CA GLN A 101 -12.73 3.28 9.47
C GLN A 101 -13.74 2.31 8.84
N TRP A 102 -13.55 1.96 7.58
CA TRP A 102 -14.39 0.96 6.91
C TRP A 102 -14.37 -0.38 7.65
N LEU A 103 -13.18 -0.89 8.03
CA LEU A 103 -13.05 -2.13 8.80
C LEU A 103 -13.76 -2.07 10.17
N ARG A 104 -13.75 -0.92 10.82
CA ARG A 104 -14.46 -0.72 12.10
C ARG A 104 -15.97 -0.73 11.95
N GLN A 105 -16.48 -0.28 10.80
CA GLN A 105 -17.92 -0.17 10.54
C GLN A 105 -18.50 -1.45 9.92
N HIS A 106 -17.77 -2.12 9.06
CA HIS A 106 -18.27 -3.23 8.23
C HIS A 106 -17.60 -4.57 8.54
N GLY A 107 -16.41 -4.56 9.09
CA GLY A 107 -15.64 -5.73 9.48
C GLY A 107 -15.88 -6.14 10.93
N ARG A 108 -14.93 -6.90 11.46
CA ARG A 108 -14.88 -7.34 12.86
C ARG A 108 -13.97 -6.49 13.74
N GLY A 109 -13.67 -5.29 13.28
CA GLY A 109 -12.74 -4.34 13.88
C GLY A 109 -11.32 -4.49 13.36
N CYS A 110 -10.62 -3.35 13.23
CA CYS A 110 -9.24 -3.32 12.79
C CYS A 110 -8.30 -3.72 13.94
N ILE A 111 -7.79 -4.96 13.89
CA ILE A 111 -6.88 -5.52 14.91
C ILE A 111 -5.40 -5.30 14.57
N GLY A 112 -5.08 -4.79 13.39
CA GLY A 112 -3.70 -4.56 13.01
C GLY A 112 -3.52 -3.94 11.63
N LEU A 113 -2.30 -3.47 11.38
CA LEU A 113 -1.86 -3.01 10.07
C LEU A 113 -0.74 -3.91 9.59
N TRP A 114 -0.77 -4.23 8.30
CA TRP A 114 0.27 -4.99 7.63
C TRP A 114 0.89 -4.14 6.54
N GLY A 115 2.10 -3.66 6.79
CA GLY A 115 2.83 -2.80 5.87
C GLY A 115 4.03 -3.50 5.22
N VAL A 116 4.27 -3.19 3.96
CA VAL A 116 5.39 -3.72 3.18
C VAL A 116 6.26 -2.58 2.68
N ARG A 117 7.58 -2.64 2.89
CA ARG A 117 8.55 -1.65 2.43
C ARG A 117 8.21 -0.24 2.94
N LEU A 118 7.92 0.72 2.04
CA LEU A 118 7.50 2.07 2.42
C LEU A 118 6.11 2.08 3.07
N GLY A 119 5.22 1.17 2.68
CA GLY A 119 3.93 0.95 3.34
C GLY A 119 4.05 0.53 4.80
N ALA A 120 5.17 -0.09 5.20
CA ALA A 120 5.43 -0.37 6.61
C ALA A 120 5.68 0.90 7.44
N VAL A 121 6.30 1.92 6.86
CA VAL A 121 6.45 3.24 7.51
C VAL A 121 5.09 3.91 7.67
N MET A 122 4.26 3.86 6.63
CA MET A 122 2.90 4.38 6.67
C MET A 122 2.05 3.67 7.72
N ALA A 123 2.13 2.34 7.81
CA ALA A 123 1.44 1.55 8.82
C ALA A 123 1.85 1.95 10.24
N ALA A 124 3.14 2.15 10.48
CA ALA A 124 3.64 2.59 11.79
C ALA A 124 3.13 4.00 12.14
N GLU A 125 3.16 4.94 11.18
CA GLU A 125 2.63 6.29 11.39
C GLU A 125 1.13 6.29 11.69
N LEU A 126 0.34 5.52 10.93
CA LEU A 126 -1.09 5.36 11.16
C LEU A 126 -1.40 4.78 12.54
N ALA A 127 -0.66 3.75 12.96
CA ALA A 127 -0.87 3.14 14.28
C ALA A 127 -0.56 4.12 15.43
N VAL A 128 0.49 4.93 15.30
CA VAL A 128 0.83 5.97 16.30
C VAL A 128 -0.27 7.03 16.38
N ARG A 129 -0.80 7.46 15.23
CA ARG A 129 -1.86 8.48 15.19
C ARG A 129 -3.19 7.97 15.69
N ASP A 130 -3.52 6.73 15.37
CA ASP A 130 -4.78 6.10 15.77
C ASP A 130 -4.80 5.74 17.27
N GLY A 131 -3.68 5.27 17.79
CA GLY A 131 -3.50 4.92 19.20
C GLY A 131 -4.27 3.68 19.70
N ALA A 132 -5.17 3.13 18.89
CA ALA A 132 -6.02 1.99 19.25
C ALA A 132 -5.71 0.71 18.45
N ILE A 133 -4.79 0.75 17.52
CA ILE A 133 -4.39 -0.40 16.70
C ILE A 133 -3.34 -1.23 17.46
N PRO A 134 -3.68 -2.47 17.88
CA PRO A 134 -2.83 -3.22 18.80
C PRO A 134 -1.66 -3.95 18.13
N ASN A 135 -1.70 -4.20 16.81
CA ASN A 135 -0.72 -5.03 16.14
C ASN A 135 -0.18 -4.39 14.86
N LEU A 136 1.13 -4.56 14.64
CA LEU A 136 1.82 -4.18 13.41
C LEU A 136 2.57 -5.39 12.85
N LEU A 137 2.34 -5.67 11.58
CA LEU A 137 3.15 -6.61 10.79
C LEU A 137 3.92 -5.80 9.75
N LEU A 138 5.23 -5.67 9.95
CA LEU A 138 6.09 -4.83 9.12
C LEU A 138 7.06 -5.72 8.32
N TRP A 139 6.82 -5.83 7.02
CA TRP A 139 7.69 -6.62 6.14
C TRP A 139 8.72 -5.73 5.46
N GLN A 140 10.00 -5.99 5.75
CA GLN A 140 11.15 -5.28 5.20
C GLN A 140 10.98 -3.75 5.20
N PRO A 141 10.70 -3.13 6.37
CA PRO A 141 10.43 -1.71 6.45
C PRO A 141 11.60 -0.88 5.92
N VAL A 142 11.29 0.26 5.33
CA VAL A 142 12.30 1.25 4.91
C VAL A 142 12.79 1.99 6.14
N LEU A 143 13.95 1.60 6.67
CA LEU A 143 14.56 2.22 7.86
C LEU A 143 15.37 3.48 7.52
N ASN A 144 15.76 3.65 6.26
CA ASN A 144 16.53 4.80 5.79
C ASN A 144 15.91 5.37 4.52
N GLY A 145 15.08 6.40 4.68
CA GLY A 145 14.38 7.06 3.56
C GLY A 145 15.34 7.67 2.53
N LYS A 146 16.49 8.22 2.96
CA LYS A 146 17.50 8.78 2.04
C LYS A 146 18.08 7.70 1.13
N GLN A 147 18.39 6.53 1.70
CA GLN A 147 18.90 5.39 0.92
C GLN A 147 17.82 4.86 -0.02
N PHE A 148 16.59 4.69 0.45
CA PHE A 148 15.45 4.27 -0.37
C PHE A 148 15.24 5.22 -1.56
N TYR A 149 15.17 6.52 -1.30
CA TYR A 149 15.01 7.54 -2.34
C TYR A 149 16.15 7.51 -3.36
N THR A 150 17.40 7.33 -2.90
CA THR A 150 18.55 7.18 -3.79
C THR A 150 18.44 5.96 -4.68
N GLN A 151 18.00 4.82 -4.13
CA GLN A 151 17.80 3.59 -4.90
C GLN A 151 16.70 3.76 -5.93
N PHE A 152 15.62 4.46 -5.56
CA PHE A 152 14.52 4.77 -6.46
C PHE A 152 14.99 5.64 -7.65
N LEU A 153 15.73 6.71 -7.40
CA LEU A 153 16.29 7.57 -8.46
C LEU A 153 17.28 6.83 -9.39
N ARG A 154 17.95 5.79 -8.90
CA ARG A 154 18.84 4.97 -9.74
C ARG A 154 18.11 4.20 -10.83
N ILE A 155 16.82 3.92 -10.65
CA ILE A 155 15.98 3.28 -11.67
C ILE A 155 15.92 4.18 -12.90
N ARG A 156 15.69 5.50 -12.71
CA ARG A 156 15.69 6.49 -13.78
C ARG A 156 17.02 6.54 -14.52
N ILE A 157 18.13 6.61 -13.77
CA ILE A 157 19.46 6.65 -14.37
C ILE A 157 19.74 5.40 -15.21
N ALA A 158 19.34 4.22 -14.69
CA ALA A 158 19.52 2.97 -15.42
C ALA A 158 18.72 2.95 -16.75
N ALA A 159 17.51 3.52 -16.75
CA ALA A 159 16.68 3.63 -17.95
C ALA A 159 17.25 4.62 -18.99
N GLU A 160 18.01 5.63 -18.55
CA GLU A 160 18.59 6.66 -19.44
C GLU A 160 20.04 6.39 -19.84
N LEU A 161 20.68 5.33 -19.33
CA LEU A 161 22.08 5.02 -19.65
C LEU A 161 22.34 4.81 -21.15
N GLU A 162 21.32 4.48 -21.91
CA GLU A 162 21.39 4.28 -23.37
C GLU A 162 21.19 5.58 -24.16
N GLN A 163 20.79 6.68 -23.49
CA GLN A 163 20.56 7.98 -24.14
C GLN A 163 21.76 8.91 -23.97
N ALA A 164 22.22 9.50 -25.07
CA ALA A 164 23.44 10.32 -25.09
C ALA A 164 23.35 11.57 -24.19
N ASP A 165 22.17 12.17 -24.05
CA ASP A 165 21.88 13.41 -23.29
C ASP A 165 21.13 13.18 -21.99
N GLY A 166 21.03 11.94 -21.52
CA GLY A 166 20.29 11.59 -20.29
C GLY A 166 20.97 12.08 -19.01
N ILE A 167 20.17 12.31 -17.97
CA ILE A 167 20.66 12.67 -16.63
C ILE A 167 21.44 11.49 -16.04
N LYS A 168 22.73 11.70 -15.72
CA LYS A 168 23.66 10.64 -15.31
C LYS A 168 23.94 10.60 -13.80
N SER A 169 23.32 11.51 -13.02
CA SER A 169 23.62 11.66 -11.60
C SER A 169 22.38 11.71 -10.72
N THR A 170 22.37 10.92 -9.64
CA THR A 170 21.31 10.99 -8.59
C THR A 170 21.28 12.34 -7.89
N ASP A 171 22.39 13.06 -7.84
CA ASP A 171 22.45 14.39 -7.20
C ASP A 171 21.77 15.45 -8.04
N GLU A 172 21.83 15.32 -9.37
CA GLU A 172 21.10 16.19 -10.30
C GLU A 172 19.59 15.96 -10.19
N LEU A 173 19.12 14.71 -10.19
CA LEU A 173 17.72 14.36 -9.98
C LEU A 173 17.20 14.85 -8.62
N ARG A 174 18.03 14.78 -7.57
CA ARG A 174 17.67 15.32 -6.24
C ARG A 174 17.51 16.83 -6.26
N LYS A 175 18.36 17.57 -6.97
CA LYS A 175 18.25 19.02 -7.10
C LYS A 175 16.97 19.40 -7.83
N LEU A 176 16.62 18.71 -8.92
CA LEU A 176 15.35 18.90 -9.63
C LEU A 176 14.15 18.68 -8.73
N SER A 177 14.12 17.55 -8.02
CA SER A 177 13.05 17.23 -7.07
C SER A 177 12.96 18.26 -5.92
N ALA A 178 14.10 18.70 -5.38
CA ALA A 178 14.12 19.71 -4.33
C ALA A 178 13.68 21.10 -4.83
N ALA A 179 13.80 21.37 -6.12
CA ALA A 179 13.28 22.56 -6.77
C ALA A 179 11.78 22.46 -7.14
N GLY A 180 11.09 21.36 -6.74
CA GLY A 180 9.70 21.11 -7.05
C GLY A 180 9.43 20.68 -8.50
N GLN A 181 10.47 20.30 -9.23
CA GLN A 181 10.31 19.77 -10.57
C GLN A 181 9.96 18.28 -10.50
N PRO A 182 8.96 17.81 -11.28
CA PRO A 182 8.63 16.40 -11.31
C PRO A 182 9.79 15.57 -11.89
N VAL A 183 10.10 14.47 -11.24
CA VAL A 183 11.09 13.50 -11.68
C VAL A 183 10.36 12.21 -12.01
N GLU A 184 10.20 11.92 -13.28
CA GLU A 184 9.67 10.65 -13.74
C GLU A 184 10.74 9.56 -13.59
N VAL A 185 10.41 8.45 -12.92
CA VAL A 185 11.38 7.39 -12.59
C VAL A 185 11.18 6.14 -13.44
N SER A 186 9.93 5.83 -13.77
CA SER A 186 9.56 4.73 -14.67
C SER A 186 8.34 5.15 -15.46
N GLY A 187 8.38 5.01 -16.76
CA GLY A 187 7.26 5.21 -17.66
C GLY A 187 6.42 3.95 -17.81
#